data_111fe7c084c42d507a9520675015d99f
#
_entry.id   111fe7c084c42d507a9520675015d99f
#
_cell.length_a   1.000
_cell.length_b   1.000
_cell.length_c   1.000
_cell.angle_alpha   90.00
_cell.angle_beta   90.00
_cell.angle_gamma   90.00
#
_symmetry.space_group_name_H-M   'P 1'
#
loop_
_entity.id
_entity.type
_entity.pdbx_description
1 polymer ?
#
loop_
_entity_poly.entity_id
_entity_poly.type
_entity_poly.pdbx_seq_one_letter_code
_entity_poly.pdbx_strand_id
1 'polypeptide(L)'
;MAKKVKSMIKLQVPAAKATPAPPIGPALGQHGVNIPGFCKEFNESTQKDAGMIIPVVITVYTDNTFSFITKTPPVPVLIKKELNLQTASGRPNRDKVGKLTQEQVRKIAEIKKPDVNATDIEAIMSMIKGTARSMGITVEE
;
A
#
# COMPACT_ATOMS: atom_id res chain seq x y z
N MET A 1 17.17 -1.64 26.53
CA MET A 1 17.90 -0.64 25.75
C MET A 1 17.28 -0.45 24.39
N ALA A 2 17.18 0.78 23.93
CA ALA A 2 16.69 1.04 22.59
C ALA A 2 17.74 0.60 21.56
N LYS A 3 17.32 -0.22 20.61
CA LYS A 3 18.17 -0.69 19.52
C LYS A 3 18.41 0.45 18.53
N LYS A 4 19.63 0.56 18.04
CA LYS A 4 19.94 1.57 17.03
C LYS A 4 19.43 1.10 15.67
N VAL A 5 18.74 1.96 14.95
CA VAL A 5 18.26 1.70 13.61
C VAL A 5 19.43 1.72 12.63
N LYS A 6 19.63 0.62 11.91
CA LYS A 6 20.63 0.52 10.86
C LYS A 6 20.10 1.10 9.56
N SER A 7 18.90 0.71 9.17
CA SER A 7 18.24 1.23 7.98
C SER A 7 16.73 1.00 8.04
N MET A 8 16.02 1.72 7.19
CA MET A 8 14.59 1.55 6.99
C MET A 8 14.33 1.19 5.53
N ILE A 9 13.51 0.18 5.31
CA ILE A 9 13.15 -0.31 3.98
C ILE A 9 11.65 -0.16 3.80
N LYS A 10 11.26 0.42 2.68
CA LYS A 10 9.84 0.57 2.32
C LYS A 10 9.55 -0.30 1.12
N LEU A 11 8.59 -1.21 1.24
CA LEU A 11 8.21 -2.13 0.18
C LEU A 11 6.70 -2.19 0.04
N GLN A 12 6.25 -2.58 -1.15
CA GLN A 12 4.85 -2.92 -1.40
C GLN A 12 4.80 -4.41 -1.72
N VAL A 13 4.10 -5.16 -0.89
CA VAL A 13 4.05 -6.62 -0.96
C VAL A 13 2.60 -7.08 -1.03
N PRO A 14 2.27 -8.03 -1.91
CA PRO A 14 0.93 -8.63 -1.91
C PRO A 14 0.63 -9.29 -0.55
N ALA A 15 -0.52 -8.98 0.01
CA ALA A 15 -0.94 -9.52 1.30
C ALA A 15 -1.02 -11.05 1.26
N ALA A 16 -0.51 -11.70 2.30
CA ALA A 16 -0.48 -13.15 2.46
C ALA A 16 0.29 -13.90 1.34
N LYS A 17 1.08 -13.19 0.53
CA LYS A 17 1.84 -13.76 -0.59
C LYS A 17 3.30 -13.33 -0.59
N ALA A 18 3.85 -12.95 0.55
CA ALA A 18 5.26 -12.59 0.64
C ALA A 18 6.12 -13.84 0.39
N THR A 19 7.09 -13.71 -0.51
CA THR A 19 8.03 -14.78 -0.87
C THR A 19 9.45 -14.22 -0.88
N PRO A 20 10.47 -15.07 -0.73
CA PRO A 20 11.87 -14.64 -0.82
C PRO A 20 12.29 -14.13 -2.21
N ALA A 21 11.43 -14.30 -3.21
CA ALA A 21 11.69 -13.81 -4.57
C ALA A 21 11.71 -12.26 -4.62
N PRO A 22 12.30 -11.65 -5.66
CA PRO A 22 12.24 -10.19 -5.81
C PRO A 22 10.79 -9.68 -5.75
N PRO A 23 10.54 -8.49 -5.16
CA PRO A 23 11.53 -7.50 -4.67
C PRO A 23 12.00 -7.69 -3.22
N ILE A 24 11.44 -8.64 -2.48
CA ILE A 24 11.71 -8.80 -1.05
C ILE A 24 13.11 -9.33 -0.78
N GLY A 25 13.51 -10.39 -1.49
CA GLY A 25 14.79 -11.05 -1.29
C GLY A 25 15.98 -10.10 -1.38
N PRO A 26 16.18 -9.42 -2.53
CA PRO A 26 17.27 -8.48 -2.69
C PRO A 26 17.25 -7.31 -1.71
N ALA A 27 16.07 -6.77 -1.43
CA ALA A 27 15.93 -5.63 -0.52
C ALA A 27 16.34 -5.97 0.91
N LEU A 28 15.91 -7.12 1.41
CA LEU A 28 16.22 -7.56 2.77
C LEU A 28 17.60 -8.21 2.88
N GLY A 29 18.04 -8.90 1.83
CA GLY A 29 19.32 -9.59 1.80
C GLY A 29 20.51 -8.65 1.95
N GLN A 30 20.42 -7.44 1.39
CA GLN A 30 21.47 -6.42 1.51
C GLN A 30 21.69 -5.97 2.96
N HIS A 31 20.67 -6.11 3.80
CA HIS A 31 20.71 -5.67 5.19
C HIS A 31 20.88 -6.82 6.18
N GLY A 32 21.00 -8.06 5.69
CA GLY A 32 21.23 -9.23 6.55
C GLY A 32 20.00 -9.65 7.35
N VAL A 33 18.80 -9.31 6.90
CA VAL A 33 17.55 -9.64 7.56
C VAL A 33 17.14 -11.09 7.25
N ASN A 34 16.54 -11.78 8.22
CA ASN A 34 15.99 -13.12 8.03
C ASN A 34 14.76 -13.06 7.13
N ILE A 35 14.95 -13.33 5.85
CA ILE A 35 13.89 -13.23 4.83
C ILE A 35 12.75 -14.21 5.08
N PRO A 36 12.98 -15.52 5.32
CA PRO A 36 11.89 -16.45 5.60
C PRO A 36 11.07 -16.07 6.85
N GLY A 37 11.73 -15.59 7.89
CA GLY A 37 11.07 -15.11 9.11
C GLY A 37 10.15 -13.94 8.84
N PHE A 38 10.63 -12.95 8.08
CA PHE A 38 9.82 -11.79 7.67
C PHE A 38 8.60 -12.23 6.84
N CYS A 39 8.81 -13.08 5.85
CA CYS A 39 7.71 -13.54 4.98
C CYS A 39 6.62 -14.23 5.79
N LYS A 40 7.01 -15.09 6.74
CA LYS A 40 6.06 -15.78 7.60
C LYS A 40 5.24 -14.82 8.46
N GLU A 41 5.91 -13.92 9.17
CA GLU A 41 5.24 -12.94 10.03
C GLU A 41 4.33 -12.00 9.23
N PHE A 42 4.80 -11.53 8.09
CA PHE A 42 4.01 -10.68 7.20
C PHE A 42 2.77 -11.41 6.69
N ASN A 43 2.92 -12.63 6.21
CA ASN A 43 1.80 -13.42 5.70
C ASN A 43 0.75 -13.67 6.78
N GLU A 44 1.18 -13.98 8.01
CA GLU A 44 0.27 -14.17 9.16
C GLU A 44 -0.49 -12.88 9.49
N SER A 45 0.20 -11.75 9.52
CA SER A 45 -0.42 -10.47 9.88
C SER A 45 -1.32 -9.90 8.79
N THR A 46 -1.13 -10.29 7.54
CA THR A 46 -1.89 -9.74 6.39
C THR A 46 -2.90 -10.72 5.80
N GLN A 47 -3.16 -11.86 6.44
CA GLN A 47 -4.13 -12.83 5.94
C GLN A 47 -5.52 -12.24 5.70
N LYS A 48 -5.93 -11.31 6.54
CA LYS A 48 -7.24 -10.64 6.44
C LYS A 48 -7.35 -9.77 5.19
N ASP A 49 -6.22 -9.27 4.70
CA ASP A 49 -6.16 -8.36 3.56
C ASP A 49 -5.69 -9.08 2.29
N ALA A 50 -5.80 -10.41 2.25
CA ALA A 50 -5.38 -11.22 1.11
C ALA A 50 -5.99 -10.71 -0.20
N GLY A 51 -5.16 -10.62 -1.23
CA GLY A 51 -5.56 -10.09 -2.55
C GLY A 51 -5.29 -8.61 -2.74
N MET A 52 -4.83 -7.90 -1.70
CA MET A 52 -4.43 -6.50 -1.79
C MET A 52 -2.92 -6.34 -1.70
N ILE A 53 -2.41 -5.25 -2.26
CA ILE A 53 -1.01 -4.87 -2.07
C ILE A 53 -0.93 -4.04 -0.80
N ILE A 54 -0.07 -4.44 0.13
CA ILE A 54 0.11 -3.77 1.41
C ILE A 54 1.48 -3.10 1.45
N PRO A 55 1.55 -1.78 1.65
CA PRO A 55 2.82 -1.12 1.92
C PRO A 55 3.35 -1.54 3.29
N VAL A 56 4.62 -1.87 3.36
CA VAL A 56 5.27 -2.24 4.60
C VAL A 56 6.52 -1.41 4.79
N VAL A 57 6.73 -0.93 6.01
CA VAL A 57 7.94 -0.23 6.41
C VAL A 57 8.69 -1.14 7.37
N ILE A 58 9.87 -1.59 6.95
CA ILE A 58 10.71 -2.51 7.73
C ILE A 58 11.85 -1.70 8.33
N THR A 59 11.98 -1.76 9.64
CA THR A 59 13.10 -1.13 10.35
C THR A 59 14.10 -2.21 10.69
N VAL A 60 15.34 -2.06 10.20
CA VAL A 60 16.44 -2.98 10.47
C VAL A 60 17.34 -2.36 11.54
N TYR A 61 17.65 -3.14 12.56
CA TYR A 61 18.50 -2.71 13.66
C TYR A 61 19.94 -3.19 13.49
N THR A 62 20.85 -2.62 14.26
CA THR A 62 22.29 -2.93 14.17
C THR A 62 22.63 -4.37 14.53
N ASP A 63 21.77 -5.05 15.28
CA ASP A 63 21.94 -6.47 15.62
C ASP A 63 21.32 -7.43 14.60
N ASN A 64 20.96 -6.92 13.42
CA ASN A 64 20.31 -7.65 12.32
C ASN A 64 18.90 -8.15 12.65
N THR A 65 18.32 -7.67 13.74
CA THR A 65 16.89 -7.88 13.98
C THR A 65 16.08 -6.85 13.21
N PHE A 66 14.80 -7.12 13.05
CA PHE A 66 13.91 -6.23 12.30
C PHE A 66 12.57 -6.07 13.03
N SER A 67 11.92 -4.97 12.76
CA SER A 67 10.50 -4.79 13.06
C SER A 67 9.83 -4.23 11.80
N PHE A 68 8.54 -4.47 11.64
CA PHE A 68 7.82 -3.94 10.49
C PHE A 68 6.45 -3.40 10.89
N ILE A 69 6.00 -2.43 10.12
CA ILE A 69 4.67 -1.83 10.27
C ILE A 69 3.98 -1.94 8.93
N THR A 70 2.79 -2.52 8.91
CA THR A 70 1.96 -2.54 7.71
C THR A 70 1.06 -1.31 7.69
N LYS A 71 0.87 -0.75 6.50
CA LYS A 71 0.01 0.40 6.29
C LYS A 71 -1.21 -0.01 5.48
N THR A 72 -2.17 0.89 5.33
CA THR A 72 -3.34 0.64 4.49
C THR A 72 -2.93 0.50 3.02
N PRO A 73 -3.69 -0.24 2.19
CA PRO A 73 -3.37 -0.39 0.77
C PRO A 73 -3.26 0.98 0.08
N PRO A 74 -2.42 1.10 -0.97
CA PRO A 74 -2.33 2.34 -1.74
C PRO A 74 -3.66 2.72 -2.37
N VAL A 75 -3.92 4.01 -2.51
CA VAL A 75 -5.17 4.51 -3.08
C VAL A 75 -5.46 3.92 -4.47
N PRO A 76 -4.49 3.82 -5.40
CA PRO A 76 -4.76 3.19 -6.69
C PRO A 76 -5.28 1.75 -6.60
N VAL A 77 -4.76 0.97 -5.65
CA VAL A 77 -5.20 -0.42 -5.44
C VAL A 77 -6.65 -0.45 -4.94
N LEU A 78 -7.00 0.45 -4.02
CA LEU A 78 -8.37 0.56 -3.50
C LEU A 78 -9.35 0.99 -4.59
N ILE A 79 -8.96 1.93 -5.44
CA ILE A 79 -9.78 2.39 -6.57
C ILE A 79 -10.02 1.24 -7.56
N LYS A 80 -8.99 0.51 -7.92
CA LYS A 80 -9.11 -0.64 -8.83
C LYS A 80 -10.05 -1.71 -8.26
N LYS A 81 -9.95 -1.95 -6.96
CA LYS A 81 -10.82 -2.92 -6.28
C LYS A 81 -12.29 -2.49 -6.32
N GLU A 82 -12.57 -1.22 -6.02
CA GLU A 82 -13.94 -0.70 -6.03
C GLU A 82 -14.58 -0.76 -7.42
N LEU A 83 -13.79 -0.55 -8.47
CA LEU A 83 -14.27 -0.56 -9.85
C LEU A 83 -14.07 -1.90 -10.55
N ASN A 84 -13.51 -2.90 -9.87
CA ASN A 84 -13.17 -4.22 -10.44
C ASN A 84 -12.27 -4.11 -11.67
N LEU A 85 -11.35 -3.14 -11.67
CA LEU A 85 -10.39 -2.94 -12.75
C LEU A 85 -9.09 -3.68 -12.46
N GLN A 86 -8.53 -4.30 -13.50
CA GLN A 86 -7.20 -4.93 -13.39
C GLN A 86 -6.08 -3.90 -13.59
N THR A 87 -6.28 -2.99 -14.55
CA THR A 87 -5.29 -1.96 -14.86
C THR A 87 -5.96 -0.61 -15.04
N ALA A 88 -5.22 0.45 -14.71
CA ALA A 88 -5.65 1.81 -14.97
C ALA A 88 -5.33 2.21 -16.42
N SER A 89 -5.76 3.41 -16.83
CA SER A 89 -5.49 3.92 -18.16
C SER A 89 -4.01 4.22 -18.38
N GLY A 90 -3.49 3.83 -19.53
CA GLY A 90 -2.17 4.24 -20.00
C GLY A 90 -2.13 5.68 -20.52
N ARG A 91 -3.31 6.25 -20.80
CA ARG A 91 -3.46 7.63 -21.31
C ARG A 91 -4.55 8.35 -20.53
N PRO A 92 -4.33 8.70 -19.25
CA PRO A 92 -5.41 9.20 -18.38
C PRO A 92 -6.04 10.51 -18.87
N ASN A 93 -5.33 11.29 -19.66
CA ASN A 93 -5.86 12.54 -20.21
C ASN A 93 -6.86 12.32 -21.35
N ARG A 94 -6.78 11.17 -22.04
CA ARG A 94 -7.58 10.89 -23.23
C ARG A 94 -8.53 9.72 -23.00
N ASP A 95 -8.03 8.64 -22.43
CA ASP A 95 -8.77 7.39 -22.27
C ASP A 95 -9.24 7.26 -20.83
N LYS A 96 -10.54 7.42 -20.60
CA LYS A 96 -11.16 7.23 -19.28
C LYS A 96 -11.65 5.78 -19.19
N VAL A 97 -11.27 5.08 -18.12
CA VAL A 97 -11.55 3.66 -17.95
C VAL A 97 -12.59 3.37 -16.89
N GLY A 98 -13.02 4.38 -16.13
CA GLY A 98 -14.01 4.18 -15.09
C GLY A 98 -14.51 5.49 -14.51
N LYS A 99 -15.46 5.37 -13.60
CA LYS A 99 -16.08 6.48 -12.90
C LYS A 99 -16.28 6.11 -11.43
N LEU A 100 -15.87 6.99 -10.52
CA LEU A 100 -16.11 6.83 -9.09
C LEU A 100 -17.28 7.71 -8.64
N THR A 101 -18.14 7.17 -7.80
CA THR A 101 -19.19 7.95 -7.13
C THR A 101 -18.62 8.59 -5.86
N GLN A 102 -19.31 9.61 -5.35
CA GLN A 102 -18.93 10.28 -4.10
C GLN A 102 -18.89 9.28 -2.93
N GLU A 103 -19.83 8.34 -2.88
CA GLU A 103 -19.85 7.32 -1.83
C GLU A 103 -18.62 6.42 -1.87
N GLN A 104 -18.19 6.00 -3.07
CA GLN A 104 -16.98 5.19 -3.24
C GLN A 104 -15.74 5.95 -2.81
N VAL A 105 -15.63 7.23 -3.18
CA VAL A 105 -14.50 8.09 -2.79
C VAL A 105 -14.46 8.22 -1.27
N ARG A 106 -15.61 8.46 -0.63
CA ARG A 106 -15.69 8.57 0.83
C ARG A 106 -15.30 7.28 1.54
N LYS A 107 -15.75 6.14 1.02
CA LYS A 107 -15.40 4.82 1.55
C LYS A 107 -13.89 4.57 1.52
N ILE A 108 -13.24 4.89 0.40
CA ILE A 108 -11.79 4.81 0.26
C ILE A 108 -11.10 5.77 1.24
N ALA A 109 -11.62 6.98 1.38
CA ALA A 109 -11.09 7.97 2.31
C ALA A 109 -11.12 7.48 3.75
N GLU A 110 -12.20 6.84 4.18
CA GLU A 110 -12.32 6.26 5.52
C GLU A 110 -11.30 5.14 5.76
N ILE A 111 -11.06 4.29 4.76
CA ILE A 111 -10.05 3.24 4.85
C ILE A 111 -8.65 3.85 4.98
N LYS A 112 -8.38 4.93 4.26
CA LYS A 112 -7.05 5.57 4.21
C LYS A 112 -6.79 6.52 5.37
N LYS A 113 -7.83 6.95 6.08
CA LYS A 113 -7.74 7.94 7.16
C LYS A 113 -6.64 7.65 8.20
N PRO A 114 -6.43 6.42 8.67
CA PRO A 114 -5.38 6.15 9.66
C PRO A 114 -3.96 6.47 9.19
N ASP A 115 -3.69 6.41 7.89
CA ASP A 115 -2.35 6.62 7.33
C ASP A 115 -2.11 8.03 6.83
N VAL A 116 -3.14 8.86 6.79
CA VAL A 116 -3.07 10.22 6.23
C VAL A 116 -2.94 11.24 7.34
N ASN A 117 -2.13 12.25 7.11
CA ASN A 117 -1.92 13.35 8.06
C ASN A 117 -3.09 14.34 8.09
N ALA A 118 -4.01 14.25 7.14
CA ALA A 118 -5.19 15.12 7.09
C ALA A 118 -6.24 14.67 8.14
N THR A 119 -6.79 15.63 8.87
CA THR A 119 -7.82 15.37 9.85
C THR A 119 -9.24 15.41 9.27
N ASP A 120 -9.39 16.10 8.15
CA ASP A 120 -10.66 16.31 7.48
C ASP A 120 -10.88 15.27 6.38
N ILE A 121 -12.03 14.60 6.42
CA ILE A 121 -12.39 13.58 5.42
C ILE A 121 -12.49 14.17 4.01
N GLU A 122 -12.94 15.41 3.88
CA GLU A 122 -13.04 16.08 2.57
C GLU A 122 -11.66 16.32 1.94
N ALA A 123 -10.66 16.65 2.75
CA ALA A 123 -9.29 16.79 2.28
C ALA A 123 -8.74 15.45 1.75
N ILE A 124 -9.04 14.36 2.44
CA ILE A 124 -8.65 13.01 2.01
C ILE A 124 -9.36 12.65 0.70
N MET A 125 -10.65 12.95 0.60
CA MET A 125 -11.42 12.73 -0.62
C MET A 125 -10.84 13.50 -1.81
N SER A 126 -10.39 14.73 -1.60
CA SER A 126 -9.70 15.53 -2.62
C SER A 126 -8.43 14.85 -3.13
N MET A 127 -7.62 14.29 -2.24
CA MET A 127 -6.42 13.53 -2.61
C MET A 127 -6.76 12.31 -3.46
N ILE A 128 -7.81 11.59 -3.07
CA ILE A 128 -8.28 10.40 -3.80
C ILE A 128 -8.78 10.79 -5.20
N LYS A 129 -9.52 11.88 -5.31
CA LYS A 129 -10.00 12.40 -6.60
C LYS A 129 -8.82 12.72 -7.54
N GLY A 130 -7.76 13.34 -7.02
CA GLY A 130 -6.54 13.61 -7.79
C GLY A 130 -5.87 12.34 -8.28
N THR A 131 -5.75 11.33 -7.42
CA THR A 131 -5.19 10.03 -7.78
C THR A 131 -6.04 9.34 -8.85
N ALA A 132 -7.36 9.33 -8.69
CA ALA A 132 -8.29 8.75 -9.66
C ALA A 132 -8.14 9.42 -11.03
N ARG A 133 -8.04 10.75 -11.04
CA ARG A 133 -7.83 11.50 -12.28
C ARG A 133 -6.55 11.09 -12.98
N SER A 134 -5.47 10.86 -12.22
CA SER A 134 -4.18 10.40 -12.78
C SER A 134 -4.26 8.98 -13.33
N MET A 135 -5.25 8.20 -12.92
CA MET A 135 -5.49 6.83 -13.40
C MET A 135 -6.44 6.77 -14.60
N GLY A 136 -6.96 7.90 -15.04
CA GLY A 136 -7.98 7.93 -16.10
C GLY A 136 -9.37 7.59 -15.61
N ILE A 137 -9.67 7.88 -14.36
CA ILE A 137 -10.96 7.64 -13.73
C ILE A 137 -11.61 8.99 -13.43
N THR A 138 -12.85 9.17 -13.88
CA THR A 138 -13.63 10.37 -13.58
C THR A 138 -14.29 10.21 -12.22
N VAL A 139 -14.46 11.31 -11.53
CA VAL A 139 -15.14 11.33 -10.23
C VAL A 139 -16.44 12.12 -10.36
N GLU A 140 -17.52 11.55 -9.91
CA GLU A 140 -18.82 12.18 -9.88
C GLU A 140 -18.82 13.25 -8.78
N GLU A 141 -19.25 14.46 -9.12
CA GLU A 141 -19.39 15.56 -8.16
C GLU A 141 -20.79 15.62 -7.55
#